data_84b6c52b066c64051ab863981822a88b
#
_entry.id   84b6c52b066c64051ab863981822a88b
#
_cell.length_a   1.000
_cell.length_b   1.000
_cell.length_c   1.000
_cell.angle_alpha   90.00
_cell.angle_beta   90.00
_cell.angle_gamma   90.00
#
_symmetry.space_group_name_H-M   'P 1'
#
loop_
_entity.id
_entity.type
_entity.pdbx_description
1 polymer ?
#
loop_
_entity_poly.entity_id
_entity_poly.type
_entity_poly.pdbx_seq_one_letter_code
_entity_poly.pdbx_strand_id
1 'polypeptide(L)'
;MVLTRGRTARSAAAAVLAATALALSGCGGDDSFELRDWHAPGQNASVGPVLIRYAHVAEPEGDPWQPGDDVPAYVWLMNEGDKTDRLVGASSPNAESVSIVDADGKTLPNGVELPPNKLQQLEPTNNHLLLRDVREVVRGGDFMKITLNFEKAGSVTFNIQSQVPVYDSSPSPSE
;
A
#
# COMPACT_ATOMS: atom_id res chain seq x y z
N MET A 1 -7.43 87.83 35.13
CA MET A 1 -6.08 88.00 35.72
C MET A 1 -5.25 86.79 35.26
N VAL A 2 -4.52 87.05 34.22
CA VAL A 2 -3.10 87.00 34.17
C VAL A 2 -2.52 85.52 34.05
N LEU A 3 -2.15 85.19 32.82
CA LEU A 3 -0.80 84.79 32.34
C LEU A 3 -0.25 83.47 32.98
N THR A 4 0.43 82.61 32.32
CA THR A 4 1.46 82.65 31.24
C THR A 4 1.74 81.23 30.76
N ARG A 5 1.87 81.05 29.48
CA ARG A 5 3.05 80.57 28.71
C ARG A 5 3.90 79.40 29.28
N GLY A 6 4.04 78.47 28.50
CA GLY A 6 5.13 77.47 28.58
C GLY A 6 5.19 76.53 27.36
N ARG A 7 5.81 77.03 26.28
CA ARG A 7 6.25 76.21 25.13
C ARG A 7 7.39 75.29 25.57
N THR A 8 7.36 74.06 25.19
CA THR A 8 8.55 73.41 24.64
C THR A 8 8.12 72.22 23.80
N ALA A 9 8.38 72.38 22.54
CA ALA A 9 8.44 71.24 21.61
C ALA A 9 9.71 70.42 21.94
N ARG A 10 9.61 69.13 21.96
CA ARG A 10 10.71 68.24 21.66
C ARG A 10 10.24 67.00 21.02
N SER A 11 10.61 66.90 19.79
CA SER A 11 10.62 65.73 18.94
C SER A 11 11.26 64.54 19.62
N ALA A 12 10.62 63.40 19.57
CA ALA A 12 11.33 62.11 19.74
C ALA A 12 10.62 61.08 18.90
N ALA A 13 11.20 60.80 17.80
CA ALA A 13 11.34 59.58 17.07
C ALA A 13 10.31 58.48 17.34
N ALA A 14 9.40 58.31 16.37
CA ALA A 14 8.64 57.11 16.18
C ALA A 14 9.57 55.99 15.72
N ALA A 15 9.96 55.13 16.64
CA ALA A 15 10.54 53.85 16.29
C ALA A 15 9.42 52.89 15.83
N VAL A 16 9.20 52.83 14.54
CA VAL A 16 8.39 51.81 13.92
C VAL A 16 9.20 50.50 13.94
N LEU A 17 9.00 49.73 14.97
CA LEU A 17 9.39 48.33 14.99
C LEU A 17 8.40 47.57 14.09
N ALA A 18 8.76 47.47 12.81
CA ALA A 18 8.17 46.49 11.90
C ALA A 18 8.59 45.09 12.38
N ALA A 19 7.76 44.49 13.24
CA ALA A 19 7.83 43.08 13.52
C ALA A 19 7.40 42.34 12.21
N THR A 20 8.38 42.03 11.36
CA THR A 20 8.21 41.04 10.31
C THR A 20 8.02 39.70 11.00
N ALA A 21 6.77 39.35 11.26
CA ALA A 21 6.37 37.99 11.50
C ALA A 21 6.66 37.21 10.21
N LEU A 22 7.84 36.60 10.15
CA LEU A 22 8.11 35.50 9.25
C LEU A 22 7.15 34.37 9.66
N ALA A 23 5.99 34.36 9.02
CA ALA A 23 5.18 33.18 8.94
C ALA A 23 6.05 32.14 8.21
N LEU A 24 6.75 31.31 8.98
CA LEU A 24 7.17 30.01 8.52
C LEU A 24 5.86 29.24 8.30
N SER A 25 5.25 29.44 7.13
CA SER A 25 4.37 28.46 6.57
C SER A 25 5.25 27.24 6.30
N GLY A 26 5.43 26.41 7.35
CA GLY A 26 5.86 25.05 7.16
C GLY A 26 4.84 24.45 6.17
N CYS A 27 5.29 24.21 4.96
CA CYS A 27 4.70 23.20 4.12
C CYS A 27 4.88 21.88 4.87
N GLY A 28 4.02 21.63 5.85
CA GLY A 28 3.65 20.29 6.22
C GLY A 28 2.90 19.77 5.01
N GLY A 29 3.61 19.25 4.02
CA GLY A 29 3.00 18.38 3.06
C GLY A 29 2.39 17.26 3.90
N ASP A 30 1.07 17.16 3.91
CA ASP A 30 0.40 15.91 4.18
C ASP A 30 0.94 14.96 3.10
N ASP A 31 2.02 14.27 3.41
CA ASP A 31 2.44 13.09 2.67
C ASP A 31 1.45 11.95 2.98
N SER A 32 0.16 12.23 2.82
CA SER A 32 -0.84 11.21 2.71
C SER A 32 -0.57 10.51 1.38
N PHE A 33 0.14 9.40 1.48
CA PHE A 33 0.39 8.52 0.36
C PHE A 33 -0.95 8.08 -0.24
N GLU A 34 -1.35 8.73 -1.35
CA GLU A 34 -2.61 8.44 -2.01
C GLU A 34 -2.46 7.19 -2.87
N LEU A 35 -2.86 6.04 -2.32
CA LEU A 35 -2.88 4.77 -3.03
C LEU A 35 -3.73 4.80 -4.31
N ARG A 36 -4.68 5.73 -4.41
CA ARG A 36 -5.54 5.86 -5.58
C ARG A 36 -4.73 6.19 -6.83
N ASP A 37 -3.80 7.14 -6.73
CA ASP A 37 -2.98 7.62 -7.84
C ASP A 37 -1.63 6.88 -7.95
N TRP A 38 -1.35 6.02 -6.98
CA TRP A 38 -0.12 5.25 -7.00
C TRP A 38 -0.24 4.03 -7.92
N HIS A 39 0.57 4.06 -8.95
CA HIS A 39 0.76 2.91 -9.85
C HIS A 39 1.90 2.05 -9.31
N ALA A 40 1.58 1.19 -8.35
CA ALA A 40 2.53 0.24 -7.82
C ALA A 40 3.13 -0.65 -8.92
N PRO A 41 4.38 -1.08 -8.79
CA PRO A 41 4.83 -2.25 -9.53
C PRO A 41 3.92 -3.43 -9.14
N GLY A 42 3.64 -4.34 -10.11
CA GLY A 42 2.64 -5.38 -9.92
C GLY A 42 1.26 -4.99 -10.45
N GLN A 43 0.29 -5.82 -10.20
CA GLN A 43 -1.05 -5.63 -10.74
C GLN A 43 -1.93 -4.83 -9.79
N ASN A 44 -2.82 -4.01 -10.37
CA ASN A 44 -3.74 -3.16 -9.63
C ASN A 44 -5.17 -3.45 -10.09
N ALA A 45 -6.10 -3.43 -9.15
CA ALA A 45 -7.52 -3.59 -9.38
C ALA A 45 -8.33 -2.77 -8.35
N SER A 46 -9.64 -2.76 -8.49
CA SER A 46 -10.55 -2.21 -7.48
C SER A 46 -11.92 -2.86 -7.58
N VAL A 47 -12.65 -2.87 -6.48
CA VAL A 47 -14.05 -3.28 -6.43
C VAL A 47 -14.77 -2.44 -5.36
N GLY A 48 -15.82 -1.74 -5.76
CA GLY A 48 -16.47 -0.77 -4.87
C GLY A 48 -15.44 0.22 -4.29
N PRO A 49 -15.42 0.43 -2.97
CA PRO A 49 -14.45 1.30 -2.31
C PRO A 49 -13.11 0.63 -2.00
N VAL A 50 -12.94 -0.66 -2.32
CA VAL A 50 -11.70 -1.39 -2.01
C VAL A 50 -10.70 -1.24 -3.16
N LEU A 51 -9.55 -0.66 -2.86
CA LEU A 51 -8.40 -0.60 -3.75
C LEU A 51 -7.50 -1.81 -3.51
N ILE A 52 -7.05 -2.41 -4.60
CA ILE A 52 -6.12 -3.53 -4.64
C ILE A 52 -4.87 -3.02 -5.35
N ARG A 53 -3.73 -3.12 -4.69
CA ARG A 53 -2.46 -2.60 -5.19
C ARG A 53 -1.35 -3.62 -4.96
N TYR A 54 -0.30 -3.51 -5.78
CA TYR A 54 0.91 -4.32 -5.64
C TYR A 54 0.62 -5.83 -5.59
N ALA A 55 -0.41 -6.28 -6.31
CA ALA A 55 -0.76 -7.69 -6.34
C ALA A 55 0.21 -8.47 -7.24
N HIS A 56 0.84 -9.49 -6.68
CA HIS A 56 1.81 -10.32 -7.39
C HIS A 56 1.91 -11.72 -6.78
N VAL A 57 2.45 -12.65 -7.52
CA VAL A 57 2.86 -13.98 -7.05
C VAL A 57 4.31 -13.91 -6.60
N ALA A 58 4.67 -14.64 -5.56
CA ALA A 58 6.02 -14.74 -5.08
C ALA A 58 6.99 -15.16 -6.20
N GLU A 59 8.22 -14.64 -6.11
CA GLU A 59 9.33 -15.07 -6.95
C GLU A 59 9.66 -16.54 -6.65
N PRO A 60 9.84 -17.41 -7.69
CA PRO A 60 10.35 -18.73 -7.45
C PRO A 60 11.84 -18.67 -7.05
N GLU A 61 12.19 -19.32 -5.95
CA GLU A 61 13.56 -19.40 -5.46
C GLU A 61 14.37 -20.43 -6.28
N GLY A 62 14.94 -20.01 -7.40
CA GLY A 62 15.72 -20.85 -8.30
C GLY A 62 14.87 -21.47 -9.42
N ASP A 63 14.39 -22.70 -9.25
CA ASP A 63 13.54 -23.37 -10.23
C ASP A 63 12.12 -22.81 -10.24
N PRO A 64 11.43 -22.80 -11.39
CA PRO A 64 10.01 -22.43 -11.46
C PRO A 64 9.14 -23.28 -10.53
N TRP A 65 8.06 -22.70 -10.02
CA TRP A 65 7.05 -23.44 -9.28
C TRP A 65 6.50 -24.58 -10.13
N GLN A 66 6.39 -25.77 -9.55
CA GLN A 66 5.93 -26.98 -10.24
C GLN A 66 4.46 -27.27 -9.91
N PRO A 67 3.74 -28.02 -10.77
CA PRO A 67 2.42 -28.52 -10.40
C PRO A 67 2.45 -29.29 -9.08
N GLY A 68 1.52 -28.94 -8.18
CA GLY A 68 1.47 -29.47 -6.81
C GLY A 68 2.15 -28.59 -5.76
N ASP A 69 2.89 -27.57 -6.18
CA ASP A 69 3.50 -26.63 -5.22
C ASP A 69 2.46 -25.67 -4.63
N ASP A 70 2.72 -25.24 -3.40
CA ASP A 70 2.01 -24.18 -2.73
C ASP A 70 2.72 -22.85 -3.00
N VAL A 71 2.03 -21.90 -3.65
CA VAL A 71 2.63 -20.67 -4.16
C VAL A 71 2.08 -19.45 -3.43
N PRO A 72 2.94 -18.68 -2.72
CA PRO A 72 2.50 -17.45 -2.05
C PRO A 72 2.13 -16.35 -3.05
N ALA A 73 1.16 -15.54 -2.68
CA ALA A 73 0.82 -14.31 -3.40
C ALA A 73 0.55 -13.18 -2.41
N TYR A 74 0.93 -11.99 -2.81
CA TYR A 74 0.95 -10.81 -1.96
C TYR A 74 0.07 -9.72 -2.56
N VAL A 75 -0.52 -8.90 -1.70
CA VAL A 75 -1.41 -7.83 -2.14
C VAL A 75 -1.56 -6.76 -1.05
N TRP A 76 -1.64 -5.52 -1.47
CA TRP A 76 -2.00 -4.40 -0.60
C TRP A 76 -3.46 -4.04 -0.83
N LEU A 77 -4.20 -3.94 0.27
CA LEU A 77 -5.64 -3.67 0.26
C LEU A 77 -5.92 -2.41 1.07
N MET A 78 -6.70 -1.50 0.51
CA MET A 78 -7.17 -0.30 1.19
C MET A 78 -8.66 -0.12 0.96
N ASN A 79 -9.40 0.05 2.04
CA ASN A 79 -10.82 0.34 2.00
C ASN A 79 -11.03 1.86 2.14
N GLU A 80 -11.41 2.54 1.06
CA GLU A 80 -11.73 3.98 1.06
C GLU A 80 -13.18 4.26 1.47
N GLY A 81 -13.96 3.23 1.77
CA GLY A 81 -15.33 3.38 2.28
C GLY A 81 -15.36 3.84 3.75
N ASP A 82 -16.54 4.19 4.20
CA ASP A 82 -16.82 4.65 5.58
C ASP A 82 -17.06 3.52 6.59
N LYS A 83 -17.18 2.27 6.11
CA LYS A 83 -17.46 1.08 6.92
C LYS A 83 -16.40 0.02 6.70
N THR A 84 -16.03 -0.66 7.78
CA THR A 84 -15.16 -1.83 7.71
C THR A 84 -15.71 -2.86 6.73
N ASP A 85 -14.87 -3.35 5.82
CA ASP A 85 -15.11 -4.51 4.97
C ASP A 85 -14.21 -5.67 5.42
N ARG A 86 -14.23 -6.78 4.71
CA ARG A 86 -13.41 -7.96 5.00
C ARG A 86 -13.10 -8.72 3.72
N LEU A 87 -11.84 -9.07 3.53
CA LEU A 87 -11.46 -10.10 2.54
C LEU A 87 -11.84 -11.45 3.16
N VAL A 88 -12.87 -12.10 2.63
CA VAL A 88 -13.42 -13.35 3.17
C VAL A 88 -12.93 -14.59 2.45
N GLY A 89 -12.30 -14.43 1.29
CA GLY A 89 -11.76 -15.56 0.53
C GLY A 89 -11.12 -15.14 -0.78
N ALA A 90 -10.46 -16.11 -1.39
CA ALA A 90 -9.89 -15.96 -2.73
C ALA A 90 -10.01 -17.29 -3.49
N SER A 91 -9.89 -17.24 -4.81
CA SER A 91 -9.85 -18.43 -5.67
C SER A 91 -9.03 -18.18 -6.92
N SER A 92 -8.52 -19.24 -7.52
CA SER A 92 -7.77 -19.19 -8.77
C SER A 92 -8.08 -20.44 -9.62
N PRO A 93 -8.28 -20.34 -10.93
CA PRO A 93 -8.36 -21.51 -11.79
C PRO A 93 -7.00 -22.21 -11.95
N ASN A 94 -5.90 -21.53 -11.62
CA ASN A 94 -4.54 -22.04 -11.76
C ASN A 94 -4.07 -22.85 -10.53
N ALA A 95 -4.90 -22.96 -9.47
CA ALA A 95 -4.61 -23.73 -8.26
C ALA A 95 -5.81 -24.57 -7.84
N GLU A 96 -5.61 -25.56 -6.96
CA GLU A 96 -6.71 -26.34 -6.37
C GLU A 96 -7.59 -25.46 -5.50
N SER A 97 -6.96 -24.64 -4.65
CA SER A 97 -7.64 -23.68 -3.79
C SER A 97 -6.72 -22.48 -3.46
N VAL A 98 -7.30 -21.44 -2.88
CA VAL A 98 -6.54 -20.30 -2.35
C VAL A 98 -6.93 -20.10 -0.89
N SER A 99 -5.95 -20.16 -0.01
CA SER A 99 -6.11 -19.91 1.42
C SER A 99 -5.61 -18.51 1.78
N ILE A 100 -6.26 -17.87 2.73
CA ILE A 100 -5.69 -16.71 3.43
C ILE A 100 -5.00 -17.28 4.67
N VAL A 101 -3.71 -17.01 4.81
CA VAL A 101 -2.89 -17.57 5.89
C VAL A 101 -2.18 -16.46 6.67
N ASP A 102 -1.79 -16.75 7.91
CA ASP A 102 -0.90 -15.89 8.69
C ASP A 102 0.58 -16.15 8.32
N ALA A 103 1.50 -15.44 8.99
CA ALA A 103 2.94 -15.57 8.77
C ALA A 103 3.47 -17.00 9.03
N ASP A 104 2.80 -17.79 9.84
CA ASP A 104 3.15 -19.18 10.15
C ASP A 104 2.47 -20.18 9.20
N GLY A 105 1.76 -19.70 8.17
CA GLY A 105 1.05 -20.52 7.18
C GLY A 105 -0.27 -21.10 7.67
N LYS A 106 -0.76 -20.67 8.83
CA LYS A 106 -2.03 -21.14 9.39
C LYS A 106 -3.19 -20.40 8.72
N THR A 107 -4.17 -21.15 8.26
CA THR A 107 -5.37 -20.60 7.62
C THR A 107 -6.16 -19.68 8.56
N LEU A 108 -6.57 -18.54 8.03
CA LEU A 108 -7.43 -17.55 8.68
C LEU A 108 -8.89 -17.73 8.20
N PRO A 109 -9.73 -18.51 8.89
CA PRO A 109 -11.08 -18.83 8.42
C PRO A 109 -12.01 -17.63 8.39
N ASN A 110 -11.70 -16.59 9.17
CA ASN A 110 -12.46 -15.34 9.20
C ASN A 110 -11.93 -14.29 8.23
N GLY A 111 -10.89 -14.61 7.45
CA GLY A 111 -10.28 -13.66 6.52
C GLY A 111 -9.58 -12.48 7.19
N VAL A 112 -9.45 -11.37 6.46
CA VAL A 112 -8.73 -10.15 6.90
C VAL A 112 -9.66 -8.95 6.94
N GLU A 113 -9.73 -8.27 8.08
CA GLU A 113 -10.49 -7.02 8.23
C GLU A 113 -9.84 -5.87 7.47
N LEU A 114 -10.68 -5.06 6.82
CA LEU A 114 -10.31 -3.86 6.08
C LEU A 114 -11.01 -2.65 6.70
N PRO A 115 -10.46 -2.08 7.78
CA PRO A 115 -11.01 -0.87 8.38
C PRO A 115 -10.94 0.32 7.40
N PRO A 116 -11.80 1.32 7.52
CA PRO A 116 -11.78 2.51 6.69
C PRO A 116 -10.41 3.20 6.69
N ASN A 117 -9.93 3.56 5.51
CA ASN A 117 -8.69 4.33 5.29
C ASN A 117 -7.44 3.73 5.96
N LYS A 118 -7.39 2.41 6.13
CA LYS A 118 -6.21 1.71 6.63
C LYS A 118 -5.69 0.73 5.61
N LEU A 119 -4.41 0.88 5.28
CA LEU A 119 -3.70 -0.05 4.43
C LEU A 119 -3.48 -1.38 5.17
N GLN A 120 -3.88 -2.48 4.50
CA GLN A 120 -3.58 -3.85 4.91
C GLN A 120 -2.59 -4.42 3.90
N GLN A 121 -1.38 -4.70 4.36
CA GLN A 121 -0.31 -5.29 3.54
C GLN A 121 -0.28 -6.80 3.81
N LEU A 122 -0.72 -7.57 2.83
CA LEU A 122 -0.61 -9.01 2.84
C LEU A 122 0.73 -9.38 2.20
N GLU A 123 1.72 -9.68 3.04
CA GLU A 123 3.12 -9.89 2.67
C GLU A 123 3.73 -11.07 3.45
N PRO A 124 4.93 -11.56 3.10
CA PRO A 124 5.52 -12.78 3.68
C PRO A 124 5.57 -12.82 5.21
N THR A 125 5.81 -11.66 5.84
CA THR A 125 5.91 -11.55 7.31
C THR A 125 4.58 -11.28 7.99
N ASN A 126 3.51 -11.18 7.22
CA ASN A 126 2.15 -10.91 7.68
C ASN A 126 1.18 -11.96 7.14
N ASN A 127 -0.11 -11.64 7.21
CA ASN A 127 -1.09 -12.45 6.49
C ASN A 127 -0.81 -12.35 4.99
N HIS A 128 -1.03 -13.46 4.26
CA HIS A 128 -0.88 -13.48 2.81
C HIS A 128 -1.81 -14.51 2.17
N LEU A 129 -1.82 -14.54 0.84
CA LEU A 129 -2.55 -15.55 0.08
C LEU A 129 -1.62 -16.72 -0.21
N LEU A 130 -2.14 -17.93 -0.18
CA LEU A 130 -1.42 -19.13 -0.53
C LEU A 130 -2.25 -19.92 -1.55
N LEU A 131 -1.75 -19.99 -2.78
CA LEU A 131 -2.32 -20.79 -3.86
C LEU A 131 -1.87 -22.24 -3.63
N ARG A 132 -2.80 -23.11 -3.27
CA ARG A 132 -2.54 -24.52 -2.96
C ARG A 132 -2.56 -25.36 -4.22
N ASP A 133 -1.59 -26.25 -4.34
CA ASP A 133 -1.49 -27.22 -5.44
C ASP A 133 -1.69 -26.54 -6.80
N VAL A 134 -0.73 -25.70 -7.22
CA VAL A 134 -0.79 -25.07 -8.55
C VAL A 134 -0.84 -26.12 -9.64
N ARG A 135 -1.61 -25.88 -10.69
CA ARG A 135 -1.92 -26.87 -11.73
C ARG A 135 -0.92 -26.89 -12.87
N GLU A 136 -0.14 -25.84 -13.01
CA GLU A 136 0.80 -25.65 -14.12
C GLU A 136 2.12 -25.10 -13.60
N VAL A 137 3.19 -25.24 -14.40
CA VAL A 137 4.46 -24.61 -14.11
C VAL A 137 4.32 -23.09 -14.14
N VAL A 138 4.74 -22.42 -13.06
CA VAL A 138 4.71 -20.96 -12.94
C VAL A 138 6.13 -20.42 -12.93
N ARG A 139 6.51 -19.69 -13.96
CA ARG A 139 7.81 -19.04 -14.12
C ARG A 139 7.75 -17.59 -13.72
N GLY A 140 8.89 -17.00 -13.41
CA GLY A 140 8.98 -15.55 -13.28
C GLY A 140 8.46 -14.85 -14.55
N GLY A 141 7.55 -13.91 -14.37
CA GLY A 141 6.87 -13.22 -15.45
C GLY A 141 5.53 -13.81 -15.90
N ASP A 142 5.22 -15.05 -15.56
CA ASP A 142 3.94 -15.69 -15.90
C ASP A 142 2.77 -15.02 -15.17
N PHE A 143 1.59 -15.03 -15.80
CA PHE A 143 0.38 -14.48 -15.23
C PHE A 143 -0.55 -15.58 -14.74
N MET A 144 -1.06 -15.39 -13.54
CA MET A 144 -2.09 -16.22 -12.92
C MET A 144 -3.36 -15.41 -12.70
N LYS A 145 -4.51 -16.02 -12.92
CA LYS A 145 -5.80 -15.39 -12.64
C LYS A 145 -6.17 -15.59 -11.18
N ILE A 146 -6.58 -14.52 -10.50
CA ILE A 146 -7.08 -14.57 -9.12
C ILE A 146 -8.42 -13.86 -9.00
N THR A 147 -9.27 -14.38 -8.14
CA THR A 147 -10.51 -13.73 -7.70
C THR A 147 -10.41 -13.48 -6.20
N LEU A 148 -10.61 -12.24 -5.78
CA LEU A 148 -10.73 -11.86 -4.37
C LEU A 148 -12.20 -11.60 -4.04
N ASN A 149 -12.66 -12.12 -2.89
CA ASN A 149 -14.03 -12.01 -2.43
C ASN A 149 -14.08 -11.18 -1.16
N PHE A 150 -14.81 -10.07 -1.21
CA PHE A 150 -15.03 -9.18 -0.07
C PHE A 150 -16.46 -9.32 0.45
N GLU A 151 -16.62 -9.14 1.76
CA GLU A 151 -17.93 -9.32 2.43
C GLU A 151 -18.97 -8.32 1.92
N LYS A 152 -18.56 -7.06 1.67
CA LYS A 152 -19.47 -5.97 1.27
C LYS A 152 -19.20 -5.47 -0.14
N ALA A 153 -17.94 -5.28 -0.51
CA ALA A 153 -17.58 -4.75 -1.82
C ALA A 153 -17.86 -5.73 -2.96
N GLY A 154 -18.01 -7.02 -2.67
CA GLY A 154 -18.24 -8.05 -3.68
C GLY A 154 -16.94 -8.71 -4.16
N SER A 155 -16.91 -9.17 -5.41
CA SER A 155 -15.78 -9.95 -5.94
C SER A 155 -15.14 -9.24 -7.12
N VAL A 156 -13.83 -9.41 -7.27
CA VAL A 156 -13.07 -8.93 -8.42
C VAL A 156 -12.12 -10.01 -8.91
N THR A 157 -12.06 -10.17 -10.22
CA THR A 157 -11.16 -11.12 -10.89
C THR A 157 -10.18 -10.35 -11.75
N PHE A 158 -8.89 -10.61 -11.58
CA PHE A 158 -7.81 -9.98 -12.36
C PHE A 158 -6.63 -10.92 -12.49
N ASN A 159 -5.63 -10.55 -13.30
CA ASN A 159 -4.39 -11.30 -13.40
C ASN A 159 -3.35 -10.73 -12.45
N ILE A 160 -2.57 -11.60 -11.82
CA ILE A 160 -1.38 -11.27 -11.04
C ILE A 160 -0.17 -11.91 -11.71
N GLN A 161 0.97 -11.23 -11.66
CA GLN A 161 2.19 -11.70 -12.30
C GLN A 161 3.13 -12.30 -11.27
N SER A 162 3.77 -13.42 -11.60
CA SER A 162 4.88 -13.96 -10.82
C SER A 162 6.08 -13.02 -10.95
N GLN A 163 6.70 -12.67 -9.83
CA GLN A 163 7.88 -11.82 -9.86
C GLN A 163 9.03 -12.52 -10.60
N VAL A 164 9.84 -11.71 -11.26
CA VAL A 164 11.04 -12.19 -11.95
C VAL A 164 12.21 -12.09 -10.98
N PRO A 165 13.04 -13.14 -10.84
CA PRO A 165 14.24 -13.09 -10.03
C PRO A 165 15.10 -11.87 -10.35
N VAL A 166 15.41 -11.07 -9.33
CA VAL A 166 16.37 -9.99 -9.47
C VAL A 166 17.76 -10.63 -9.43
N TYR A 167 18.30 -10.93 -10.60
CA TYR A 167 19.71 -11.34 -10.69
C TYR A 167 20.56 -10.12 -10.32
N ASP A 168 21.24 -10.19 -9.19
CA ASP A 168 22.26 -9.21 -8.85
C ASP A 168 23.43 -9.34 -9.83
N SER A 169 23.36 -8.52 -10.88
CA SER A 169 24.40 -8.49 -11.92
C SER A 169 25.60 -7.63 -11.49
N SER A 170 25.85 -7.50 -10.20
CA SER A 170 27.09 -6.91 -9.70
C SER A 170 28.27 -7.75 -10.19
N PRO A 171 29.13 -7.23 -11.07
CA PRO A 171 30.33 -7.98 -11.45
C PRO A 171 31.19 -8.17 -10.20
N SER A 172 31.47 -9.42 -9.84
CA SER A 172 32.48 -9.71 -8.83
C SER A 172 33.75 -8.95 -9.20
N PRO A 173 34.35 -8.17 -8.26
CA PRO A 173 35.65 -7.59 -8.53
C PRO A 173 36.62 -8.76 -8.79
N SER A 174 37.13 -8.83 -10.02
CA SER A 174 38.19 -9.74 -10.37
C SER A 174 39.45 -9.36 -9.59
N GLU A 175 39.93 -10.25 -8.71
CA GLU A 175 41.24 -10.16 -8.12
C GLU A 175 42.36 -10.21 -9.18
#